data_161b1047f1fe1e5116234c47cc9dc015
#
_entry.id   161b1047f1fe1e5116234c47cc9dc015
#
_cell.length_a   1.000
_cell.length_b   1.000
_cell.length_c   1.000
_cell.angle_alpha   90.00
_cell.angle_beta   90.00
_cell.angle_gamma   90.00
#
_symmetry.space_group_name_H-M   'P 1'
#
loop_
_entity.id
_entity.type
_entity.pdbx_description
1 polymer ?
#
loop_
_entity_poly.entity_id
_entity_poly.type
_entity_poly.pdbx_seq_one_letter_code
_entity_poly.pdbx_strand_id
1 'polypeptide(L)'
;MVSMARPFLADADFVNKARDGKEDEINTCIGCNQACLDHAFKNLRASCLVNPRACFETELQYLPTKSPKRVAVVGAGPAGLAYSTVAAGRGHNVTLFDADSEIGGQFNMAKKVPGKEEFYETIRYFKRQIELTGVNLELNSRQSAQSLIEQNFDAVVLATGVKPRVTSIAGEGHPKVLNYIEVLRNEKPVGKKVAIIGAGGIGFDVAEYLTHEGESNALNIQAYLKEWGIDPNNEVRGGIEGITAQPHPPAREVFLMQRSEGKLGGKLGKTTGWIHRATLKNKNVKMLRAVEYLKIDDEGFHIRIDGKTQV
;
A
#
# COMPACT_ATOMS: atom_id res chain seq x y z
N MET A 1 2.62 9.73 31.20
CA MET A 1 1.47 8.91 30.74
C MET A 1 1.39 9.06 29.21
N VAL A 2 1.27 7.97 28.47
CA VAL A 2 1.10 7.99 27.00
C VAL A 2 -0.29 7.45 26.69
N SER A 3 -1.06 8.17 25.87
CA SER A 3 -2.39 7.75 25.41
C SER A 3 -2.33 7.43 23.92
N MET A 4 -2.81 6.25 23.53
CA MET A 4 -2.82 5.77 22.15
C MET A 4 -4.16 5.11 21.84
N ALA A 5 -4.63 5.18 20.60
CA ALA A 5 -5.87 4.54 20.15
C ALA A 5 -5.61 3.47 19.08
N ARG A 6 -5.18 3.89 17.89
CA ARG A 6 -5.00 2.97 16.73
C ARG A 6 -3.96 1.87 16.92
N PRO A 7 -2.84 2.04 17.66
CA PRO A 7 -1.93 0.96 17.96
C PRO A 7 -2.60 -0.23 18.65
N PHE A 8 -3.56 0.01 19.56
CA PHE A 8 -4.33 -1.07 20.22
C PHE A 8 -5.35 -1.76 19.31
N LEU A 9 -5.81 -1.08 18.25
CA LEU A 9 -6.61 -1.75 17.21
C LEU A 9 -5.72 -2.67 16.36
N ALA A 10 -4.50 -2.23 16.06
CA ALA A 10 -3.55 -3.03 15.29
C ALA A 10 -3.04 -4.23 16.09
N ASP A 11 -2.74 -4.03 17.39
CA ASP A 11 -2.27 -5.07 18.29
C ASP A 11 -2.81 -4.88 19.70
N ALA A 12 -3.73 -5.75 20.12
CA ALA A 12 -4.33 -5.69 21.44
C ALA A 12 -3.31 -5.97 22.56
N ASP A 13 -2.26 -6.74 22.27
CA ASP A 13 -1.20 -7.10 23.21
C ASP A 13 0.01 -6.16 23.17
N PHE A 14 -0.10 -5.02 22.49
CA PHE A 14 0.98 -4.06 22.29
C PHE A 14 1.80 -3.79 23.56
N VAL A 15 1.13 -3.42 24.67
CA VAL A 15 1.80 -3.07 25.93
C VAL A 15 2.48 -4.28 26.58
N ASN A 16 1.84 -5.44 26.55
CA ASN A 16 2.42 -6.68 27.10
C ASN A 16 3.67 -7.06 26.32
N LYS A 17 3.63 -7.03 24.98
CA LYS A 17 4.78 -7.31 24.14
C LYS A 17 5.92 -6.33 24.38
N ALA A 18 5.62 -5.03 24.45
CA ALA A 18 6.63 -4.00 24.77
C ALA A 18 7.26 -4.20 26.15
N ARG A 19 6.45 -4.52 27.18
CA ARG A 19 6.95 -4.83 28.53
C ARG A 19 7.88 -6.03 28.55
N ASP A 20 7.57 -7.05 27.76
CA ASP A 20 8.26 -8.33 27.76
C ASP A 20 9.44 -8.37 26.77
N GLY A 21 9.84 -7.22 26.19
CA GLY A 21 10.95 -7.09 25.22
C GLY A 21 10.71 -7.80 23.90
N LYS A 22 9.44 -7.86 23.46
CA LYS A 22 8.98 -8.53 22.22
C LYS A 22 8.48 -7.52 21.20
N GLU A 23 9.23 -6.46 20.99
CA GLU A 23 8.89 -5.41 20.03
C GLU A 23 8.82 -5.92 18.58
N ASP A 24 9.57 -6.98 18.26
CA ASP A 24 9.55 -7.64 16.96
C ASP A 24 8.25 -8.42 16.69
N GLU A 25 7.47 -8.72 17.74
CA GLU A 25 6.16 -9.37 17.64
C GLU A 25 5.00 -8.37 17.54
N ILE A 26 5.23 -7.05 17.71
CA ILE A 26 4.18 -6.04 17.66
C ILE A 26 3.71 -5.83 16.22
N ASN A 27 2.38 -5.91 16.02
CA ASN A 27 1.74 -5.54 14.76
C ASN A 27 1.53 -4.04 14.70
N THR A 28 2.36 -3.33 13.95
CA THR A 28 2.38 -1.87 13.90
C THR A 28 1.22 -1.30 13.08
N CYS A 29 0.58 -0.26 13.59
CA CYS A 29 -0.43 0.50 12.86
C CYS A 29 0.21 1.22 11.65
N ILE A 30 -0.27 0.94 10.44
CA ILE A 30 0.23 1.53 9.17
C ILE A 30 -0.37 2.90 8.83
N GLY A 31 -1.07 3.56 9.74
CA GLY A 31 -1.63 4.89 9.52
C GLY A 31 -2.72 5.03 8.44
N CYS A 32 -3.26 3.94 7.91
CA CYS A 32 -4.13 3.94 6.73
C CYS A 32 -5.54 4.51 6.95
N ASN A 33 -6.04 4.53 8.18
CA ASN A 33 -7.38 4.97 8.59
C ASN A 33 -8.58 4.23 7.93
N GLN A 34 -8.37 3.25 7.06
CA GLN A 34 -9.41 2.70 6.16
C GLN A 34 -10.49 1.91 6.91
N ALA A 35 -10.12 0.96 7.77
CA ALA A 35 -11.08 0.13 8.48
C ALA A 35 -11.44 0.66 9.88
N CYS A 36 -10.76 1.66 10.37
CA CYS A 36 -11.09 2.32 11.64
C CYS A 36 -11.86 3.64 11.38
N LEU A 37 -11.17 4.75 11.08
CA LEU A 37 -11.81 6.05 10.96
C LEU A 37 -12.78 6.15 9.78
N ASP A 38 -12.42 5.65 8.59
CA ASP A 38 -13.32 5.71 7.44
C ASP A 38 -14.57 4.85 7.63
N HIS A 39 -14.50 3.74 8.40
CA HIS A 39 -15.68 2.98 8.80
C HIS A 39 -16.53 3.78 9.81
N ALA A 40 -15.92 4.35 10.86
CA ALA A 40 -16.63 5.14 11.84
C ALA A 40 -17.38 6.31 11.19
N PHE A 41 -16.78 7.03 10.24
CA PHE A 41 -17.45 8.12 9.51
C PHE A 41 -18.55 7.66 8.54
N LYS A 42 -18.70 6.37 8.30
CA LYS A 42 -19.79 5.77 7.52
C LYS A 42 -20.82 5.05 8.39
N ASN A 43 -20.72 5.20 9.71
CA ASN A 43 -21.52 4.45 10.70
C ASN A 43 -21.40 2.92 10.53
N LEU A 44 -20.22 2.45 10.09
CA LEU A 44 -19.87 1.04 10.03
C LEU A 44 -19.09 0.67 11.28
N ARG A 45 -19.18 -0.58 11.67
CA ARG A 45 -18.35 -1.15 12.74
C ARG A 45 -16.88 -0.96 12.40
N ALA A 46 -16.10 -0.39 13.32
CA ALA A 46 -14.68 -0.22 13.14
C ALA A 46 -13.96 -1.58 13.13
N SER A 47 -12.83 -1.63 12.46
CA SER A 47 -11.89 -2.74 12.45
C SER A 47 -10.49 -2.22 12.13
N CYS A 48 -9.55 -3.09 11.78
CA CYS A 48 -8.21 -2.70 11.37
C CYS A 48 -7.75 -3.53 10.16
N LEU A 49 -7.11 -2.90 9.15
CA LEU A 49 -6.62 -3.63 7.98
C LEU A 49 -5.51 -4.63 8.30
N VAL A 50 -4.69 -4.35 9.31
CA VAL A 50 -3.62 -5.25 9.73
C VAL A 50 -4.03 -6.20 10.85
N ASN A 51 -5.23 -6.01 11.44
CA ASN A 51 -5.80 -6.88 12.47
C ASN A 51 -7.31 -7.04 12.27
N PRO A 52 -7.77 -8.02 11.50
CA PRO A 52 -9.20 -8.22 11.24
C PRO A 52 -10.02 -8.59 12.48
N ARG A 53 -9.36 -9.01 13.57
CA ARG A 53 -10.04 -9.28 14.85
C ARG A 53 -10.45 -8.01 15.58
N ALA A 54 -9.83 -6.87 15.33
CA ALA A 54 -10.14 -5.60 16.00
C ALA A 54 -11.64 -5.31 15.93
N CYS A 55 -12.28 -5.17 17.09
CA CYS A 55 -13.73 -5.03 17.27
C CYS A 55 -14.59 -6.26 16.86
N PHE A 56 -13.95 -7.42 16.57
CA PHE A 56 -14.59 -8.70 16.24
C PHE A 56 -14.05 -9.84 17.09
N GLU A 57 -13.46 -9.56 18.26
CA GLU A 57 -12.73 -10.53 19.09
C GLU A 57 -13.63 -11.67 19.58
N THR A 58 -14.92 -11.41 19.81
CA THR A 58 -15.89 -12.42 20.24
C THR A 58 -16.40 -13.31 19.10
N GLU A 59 -16.28 -12.84 17.85
CA GLU A 59 -16.74 -13.55 16.65
C GLU A 59 -15.59 -14.29 15.97
N LEU A 60 -14.44 -13.63 15.81
CA LEU A 60 -13.25 -14.20 15.19
C LEU A 60 -12.33 -14.81 16.23
N GLN A 61 -12.78 -15.94 16.81
CA GLN A 61 -11.99 -16.69 17.78
C GLN A 61 -11.06 -17.68 17.05
N TYR A 62 -9.75 -17.51 17.20
CA TYR A 62 -8.74 -18.39 16.60
C TYR A 62 -8.45 -19.61 17.48
N LEU A 63 -9.48 -20.42 17.69
CA LEU A 63 -9.38 -21.62 18.54
C LEU A 63 -8.50 -22.70 17.87
N PRO A 64 -7.73 -23.47 18.65
CA PRO A 64 -6.97 -24.61 18.15
C PRO A 64 -7.86 -25.61 17.41
N THR A 65 -7.36 -26.15 16.32
CA THR A 65 -8.08 -27.18 15.56
C THR A 65 -8.00 -28.54 16.26
N LYS A 66 -9.08 -29.30 16.15
CA LYS A 66 -9.10 -30.75 16.60
C LYS A 66 -8.71 -31.67 15.44
N SER A 67 -8.64 -31.17 14.20
CA SER A 67 -8.32 -31.93 12.99
C SER A 67 -7.29 -31.18 12.17
N PRO A 68 -5.99 -31.29 12.51
CA PRO A 68 -4.91 -30.68 11.73
C PRO A 68 -4.97 -31.09 10.26
N LYS A 69 -4.71 -30.14 9.37
CA LYS A 69 -4.67 -30.37 7.93
C LYS A 69 -3.33 -29.90 7.37
N ARG A 70 -2.90 -30.51 6.30
CA ARG A 70 -1.82 -30.02 5.44
C ARG A 70 -2.41 -28.98 4.47
N VAL A 71 -2.02 -27.73 4.62
CA VAL A 71 -2.59 -26.62 3.83
C VAL A 71 -1.50 -25.98 2.99
N ALA A 72 -1.74 -25.90 1.68
CA ALA A 72 -0.92 -25.09 0.78
C ALA A 72 -1.53 -23.68 0.68
N VAL A 73 -0.70 -22.65 0.82
CA VAL A 73 -1.08 -21.27 0.55
C VAL A 73 -0.19 -20.76 -0.58
N VAL A 74 -0.78 -20.26 -1.66
CA VAL A 74 -0.05 -19.79 -2.83
C VAL A 74 -0.13 -18.26 -2.90
N GLY A 75 1.00 -17.63 -2.66
CA GLY A 75 1.17 -16.17 -2.60
C GLY A 75 1.45 -15.66 -1.19
N ALA A 76 2.67 -15.16 -0.95
CA ALA A 76 3.10 -14.56 0.32
C ALA A 76 2.89 -13.04 0.37
N GLY A 77 1.84 -12.55 -0.28
CA GLY A 77 1.31 -11.21 -0.07
C GLY A 77 0.50 -11.11 1.23
N PRO A 78 -0.06 -9.93 1.58
CA PRO A 78 -0.77 -9.71 2.85
C PRO A 78 -1.85 -10.75 3.16
N ALA A 79 -2.61 -11.19 2.16
CA ALA A 79 -3.68 -12.17 2.34
C ALA A 79 -3.14 -13.55 2.70
N GLY A 80 -2.12 -14.02 1.97
CA GLY A 80 -1.49 -15.32 2.23
C GLY A 80 -0.75 -15.34 3.56
N LEU A 81 -0.05 -14.28 3.90
CA LEU A 81 0.65 -14.12 5.17
C LEU A 81 -0.33 -14.18 6.35
N ALA A 82 -1.41 -13.41 6.31
CA ALA A 82 -2.43 -13.40 7.36
C ALA A 82 -3.11 -14.77 7.51
N TYR A 83 -3.47 -15.41 6.40
CA TYR A 83 -4.07 -16.73 6.44
C TYR A 83 -3.11 -17.78 7.01
N SER A 84 -1.88 -17.82 6.52
CA SER A 84 -0.88 -18.83 6.89
C SER A 84 -0.55 -18.79 8.38
N THR A 85 -0.28 -17.59 8.91
CA THR A 85 0.09 -17.43 10.33
C THR A 85 -1.07 -17.76 11.26
N VAL A 86 -2.30 -17.40 10.90
CA VAL A 86 -3.50 -17.76 11.67
C VAL A 86 -3.78 -19.27 11.59
N ALA A 87 -3.71 -19.89 10.42
CA ALA A 87 -3.95 -21.30 10.25
C ALA A 87 -2.91 -22.15 10.99
N ALA A 88 -1.62 -21.80 10.89
CA ALA A 88 -0.56 -22.48 11.62
C ALA A 88 -0.69 -22.30 13.13
N GLY A 89 -0.99 -21.09 13.62
CA GLY A 89 -1.25 -20.81 15.03
C GLY A 89 -2.46 -21.56 15.59
N ARG A 90 -3.39 -21.99 14.73
CA ARG A 90 -4.50 -22.87 15.10
C ARG A 90 -4.15 -24.36 15.07
N GLY A 91 -2.94 -24.73 14.65
CA GLY A 91 -2.44 -26.10 14.64
C GLY A 91 -2.55 -26.83 13.30
N HIS A 92 -2.74 -26.14 12.18
CA HIS A 92 -2.60 -26.73 10.84
C HIS A 92 -1.13 -26.75 10.40
N ASN A 93 -0.74 -27.73 9.56
CA ASN A 93 0.56 -27.78 8.91
C ASN A 93 0.49 -26.94 7.63
N VAL A 94 1.04 -25.72 7.65
CA VAL A 94 0.93 -24.77 6.55
C VAL A 94 2.23 -24.67 5.78
N THR A 95 2.17 -24.84 4.46
CA THR A 95 3.23 -24.48 3.53
C THR A 95 2.81 -23.25 2.72
N LEU A 96 3.58 -22.18 2.84
CA LEU A 96 3.36 -20.90 2.13
C LEU A 96 4.34 -20.78 0.98
N PHE A 97 3.83 -20.79 -0.25
CA PHE A 97 4.61 -20.66 -1.48
C PHE A 97 4.55 -19.24 -2.04
N ASP A 98 5.68 -18.74 -2.52
CA ASP A 98 5.69 -17.57 -3.38
C ASP A 98 6.68 -17.74 -4.54
N ALA A 99 6.33 -17.15 -5.69
CA ALA A 99 7.21 -17.12 -6.85
C ALA A 99 8.36 -16.11 -6.71
N ASP A 100 8.22 -15.18 -5.79
CA ASP A 100 9.22 -14.15 -5.49
C ASP A 100 10.27 -14.64 -4.48
N SER A 101 11.37 -13.89 -4.38
CA SER A 101 12.47 -14.16 -3.45
C SER A 101 12.22 -13.58 -2.04
N GLU A 102 11.13 -12.84 -1.84
CA GLU A 102 10.77 -12.23 -0.55
C GLU A 102 9.26 -12.24 -0.31
N ILE A 103 8.86 -12.22 0.95
CA ILE A 103 7.46 -12.05 1.34
C ILE A 103 7.02 -10.59 1.17
N GLY A 104 5.70 -10.35 1.12
CA GLY A 104 5.11 -9.00 1.13
C GLY A 104 4.31 -8.66 -0.11
N GLY A 105 4.61 -9.26 -1.28
CA GLY A 105 3.84 -9.03 -2.52
C GLY A 105 3.70 -7.55 -2.87
N GLN A 106 2.45 -7.05 -2.95
CA GLN A 106 2.18 -5.64 -3.28
C GLN A 106 2.72 -4.65 -2.22
N PHE A 107 2.91 -5.07 -0.97
CA PHE A 107 3.50 -4.20 0.07
C PHE A 107 4.95 -3.84 -0.22
N ASN A 108 5.68 -4.67 -0.95
CA ASN A 108 7.04 -4.37 -1.39
C ASN A 108 7.11 -3.19 -2.37
N MET A 109 6.02 -2.87 -3.05
CA MET A 109 5.90 -1.66 -3.86
C MET A 109 5.36 -0.48 -3.03
N ALA A 110 4.33 -0.71 -2.23
CA ALA A 110 3.71 0.33 -1.41
C ALA A 110 4.70 0.97 -0.41
N LYS A 111 5.57 0.17 0.22
CA LYS A 111 6.59 0.64 1.17
C LYS A 111 7.60 1.63 0.58
N LYS A 112 7.74 1.69 -0.77
CA LYS A 112 8.64 2.61 -1.47
C LYS A 112 8.03 4.00 -1.70
N VAL A 113 6.72 4.14 -1.50
CA VAL A 113 6.03 5.41 -1.68
C VAL A 113 6.31 6.29 -0.46
N PRO A 114 6.79 7.54 -0.65
CA PRO A 114 7.05 8.44 0.48
C PRO A 114 5.84 8.60 1.40
N GLY A 115 6.08 8.50 2.72
CA GLY A 115 5.01 8.53 3.73
C GLY A 115 4.31 7.19 3.97
N LYS A 116 4.80 6.10 3.39
CA LYS A 116 4.27 4.73 3.61
C LYS A 116 5.31 3.76 4.18
N GLU A 117 6.30 4.28 4.86
CA GLU A 117 7.41 3.50 5.42
C GLU A 117 6.95 2.48 6.46
N GLU A 118 5.81 2.72 7.14
CA GLU A 118 5.23 1.76 8.09
C GLU A 118 4.88 0.39 7.46
N PHE A 119 4.79 0.31 6.14
CA PHE A 119 4.62 -0.98 5.47
C PHE A 119 5.83 -1.92 5.61
N TYR A 120 7.04 -1.39 5.89
CA TYR A 120 8.19 -2.21 6.28
C TYR A 120 7.90 -2.95 7.59
N GLU A 121 7.23 -2.31 8.54
CA GLU A 121 6.86 -2.89 9.82
C GLU A 121 5.86 -4.05 9.67
N THR A 122 4.91 -3.96 8.73
CA THR A 122 4.00 -5.07 8.43
C THR A 122 4.76 -6.30 7.93
N ILE A 123 5.78 -6.10 7.08
CA ILE A 123 6.61 -7.20 6.56
C ILE A 123 7.47 -7.78 7.67
N ARG A 124 8.08 -6.93 8.52
CA ARG A 124 8.83 -7.36 9.72
C ARG A 124 7.95 -8.23 10.62
N TYR A 125 6.74 -7.77 10.95
CA TYR A 125 5.80 -8.50 11.77
C TYR A 125 5.48 -9.89 11.19
N PHE A 126 5.11 -9.98 9.92
CA PHE A 126 4.78 -11.27 9.32
C PHE A 126 6.00 -12.20 9.20
N LYS A 127 7.19 -11.67 8.96
CA LYS A 127 8.42 -12.46 8.99
C LYS A 127 8.58 -13.13 10.37
N ARG A 128 8.41 -12.36 11.43
CA ARG A 128 8.46 -12.90 12.79
C ARG A 128 7.33 -13.89 13.08
N GLN A 129 6.10 -13.61 12.62
CA GLN A 129 4.97 -14.52 12.82
C GLN A 129 5.14 -15.86 12.10
N ILE A 130 5.75 -15.90 10.94
CA ILE A 130 6.10 -17.15 10.24
C ILE A 130 7.00 -18.03 11.12
N GLU A 131 8.04 -17.42 11.71
CA GLU A 131 8.96 -18.13 12.62
C GLU A 131 8.24 -18.67 13.85
N LEU A 132 7.45 -17.84 14.52
CA LEU A 132 6.73 -18.18 15.77
C LEU A 132 5.66 -19.24 15.55
N THR A 133 4.98 -19.25 14.42
CA THR A 133 3.89 -20.19 14.15
C THR A 133 4.33 -21.45 13.42
N GLY A 134 5.60 -21.49 12.96
CA GLY A 134 6.15 -22.66 12.27
C GLY A 134 5.59 -22.86 10.86
N VAL A 135 5.19 -21.80 10.16
CA VAL A 135 4.82 -21.87 8.75
C VAL A 135 6.04 -22.28 7.92
N ASN A 136 5.92 -23.34 7.11
CA ASN A 136 6.95 -23.71 6.14
C ASN A 136 6.88 -22.71 4.96
N LEU A 137 7.91 -21.85 4.84
CA LEU A 137 7.97 -20.81 3.79
C LEU A 137 8.86 -21.28 2.64
N GLU A 138 8.29 -21.34 1.43
CA GLU A 138 8.99 -21.70 0.19
C GLU A 138 8.93 -20.55 -0.82
N LEU A 139 9.96 -19.73 -0.84
CA LEU A 139 10.19 -18.66 -1.80
C LEU A 139 10.82 -19.17 -3.08
N ASN A 140 10.80 -18.34 -4.16
CA ASN A 140 11.24 -18.73 -5.51
C ASN A 140 10.54 -19.99 -6.03
N SER A 141 9.34 -20.27 -5.53
CA SER A 141 8.59 -21.52 -5.71
C SER A 141 7.25 -21.27 -6.38
N ARG A 142 7.26 -21.15 -7.70
CA ARG A 142 6.04 -21.02 -8.49
C ARG A 142 5.30 -22.35 -8.58
N GLN A 143 4.10 -22.38 -8.03
CA GLN A 143 3.25 -23.58 -8.06
C GLN A 143 2.33 -23.62 -9.28
N SER A 144 2.12 -24.83 -9.81
CA SER A 144 1.08 -25.16 -10.78
C SER A 144 -0.04 -25.95 -10.10
N ALA A 145 -1.19 -26.06 -10.73
CA ALA A 145 -2.26 -26.91 -10.22
C ALA A 145 -1.80 -28.37 -10.10
N GLN A 146 -1.05 -28.87 -11.09
CA GLN A 146 -0.54 -30.23 -11.10
C GLN A 146 0.43 -30.49 -9.92
N SER A 147 1.39 -29.57 -9.67
CA SER A 147 2.35 -29.72 -8.56
C SER A 147 1.65 -29.73 -7.19
N LEU A 148 0.58 -28.95 -7.01
CA LEU A 148 -0.20 -28.94 -5.77
C LEU A 148 -0.99 -30.23 -5.55
N ILE A 149 -1.54 -30.82 -6.65
CA ILE A 149 -2.24 -32.11 -6.60
C ILE A 149 -1.28 -33.25 -6.20
N GLU A 150 -0.10 -33.29 -6.82
CA GLU A 150 0.92 -34.31 -6.55
C GLU A 150 1.44 -34.27 -5.11
N GLN A 151 1.47 -33.10 -4.48
CA GLN A 151 1.88 -32.93 -3.09
C GLN A 151 0.81 -33.34 -2.07
N ASN A 152 -0.39 -33.70 -2.50
CA ASN A 152 -1.49 -34.23 -1.65
C ASN A 152 -1.82 -33.32 -0.43
N PHE A 153 -2.01 -32.02 -0.63
CA PHE A 153 -2.51 -31.13 0.40
C PHE A 153 -4.01 -31.38 0.66
N ASP A 154 -4.46 -31.29 1.91
CA ASP A 154 -5.88 -31.40 2.28
C ASP A 154 -6.68 -30.17 1.83
N ALA A 155 -6.02 -29.02 1.70
CA ALA A 155 -6.64 -27.78 1.23
C ALA A 155 -5.60 -26.88 0.54
N VAL A 156 -6.07 -26.11 -0.46
CA VAL A 156 -5.26 -25.13 -1.17
C VAL A 156 -5.94 -23.77 -1.08
N VAL A 157 -5.18 -22.74 -0.68
CA VAL A 157 -5.61 -21.36 -0.60
C VAL A 157 -4.88 -20.54 -1.65
N LEU A 158 -5.62 -19.94 -2.56
CA LEU A 158 -5.07 -19.07 -3.61
C LEU A 158 -5.10 -17.61 -3.14
N ALA A 159 -3.91 -17.06 -2.88
CA ALA A 159 -3.69 -15.68 -2.45
C ALA A 159 -2.75 -14.93 -3.42
N THR A 160 -2.85 -15.22 -4.72
CA THR A 160 -1.92 -14.81 -5.78
C THR A 160 -2.00 -13.33 -6.16
N GLY A 161 -2.89 -12.56 -5.51
CA GLY A 161 -3.01 -11.12 -5.72
C GLY A 161 -3.64 -10.73 -7.06
N VAL A 162 -3.24 -9.56 -7.57
CA VAL A 162 -3.80 -8.96 -8.79
C VAL A 162 -2.69 -8.58 -9.77
N LYS A 163 -3.05 -8.52 -11.05
CA LYS A 163 -2.19 -8.04 -12.14
C LYS A 163 -2.64 -6.65 -12.59
N PRO A 164 -1.73 -5.82 -13.13
CA PRO A 164 -2.11 -4.57 -13.78
C PRO A 164 -3.16 -4.82 -14.87
N ARG A 165 -4.12 -3.91 -14.95
CA ARG A 165 -5.11 -3.96 -16.04
C ARG A 165 -4.44 -3.61 -17.37
N VAL A 166 -4.72 -4.36 -18.40
CA VAL A 166 -4.47 -3.99 -19.79
C VAL A 166 -5.47 -2.89 -20.17
N THR A 167 -4.96 -1.84 -20.81
CA THR A 167 -5.80 -0.71 -21.25
C THR A 167 -6.22 -0.92 -22.69
N SER A 168 -7.22 -0.61 -23.25
CA SER A 168 -7.53 -0.75 -24.69
C SER A 168 -7.14 0.52 -25.47
N ILE A 169 -6.02 1.14 -25.13
CA ILE A 169 -5.54 2.35 -25.76
C ILE A 169 -4.64 1.95 -26.93
N ALA A 170 -4.88 2.53 -28.12
CA ALA A 170 -4.03 2.29 -29.28
C ALA A 170 -2.57 2.65 -28.94
N GLY A 171 -1.65 1.71 -29.18
CA GLY A 171 -0.23 1.89 -28.84
C GLY A 171 0.13 1.55 -27.38
N GLU A 172 -0.72 0.84 -26.64
CA GLU A 172 -0.40 0.43 -25.24
C GLU A 172 0.84 -0.46 -25.12
N GLY A 173 1.25 -1.15 -26.18
CA GLY A 173 2.51 -1.92 -26.25
C GLY A 173 3.74 -1.09 -26.59
N HIS A 174 3.63 0.22 -26.72
CA HIS A 174 4.73 1.11 -27.06
C HIS A 174 5.81 1.12 -25.95
N PRO A 175 7.12 1.16 -26.26
CA PRO A 175 8.21 1.12 -25.26
C PRO A 175 8.16 2.23 -24.21
N LYS A 176 7.47 3.34 -24.47
CA LYS A 176 7.25 4.43 -23.50
C LYS A 176 6.21 4.09 -22.43
N VAL A 177 5.43 3.00 -22.62
CA VAL A 177 4.37 2.60 -21.67
C VAL A 177 4.95 1.68 -20.62
N LEU A 178 4.79 2.06 -19.37
CA LEU A 178 5.18 1.25 -18.21
C LEU A 178 3.98 1.05 -17.30
N ASN A 179 3.83 -0.15 -16.76
CA ASN A 179 2.88 -0.39 -15.68
C ASN A 179 3.54 -0.09 -14.31
N TYR A 180 2.71 0.03 -13.26
CA TYR A 180 3.19 0.39 -11.94
C TYR A 180 4.19 -0.62 -11.33
N ILE A 181 4.14 -1.90 -11.71
CA ILE A 181 5.12 -2.91 -11.27
C ILE A 181 6.48 -2.61 -11.87
N GLU A 182 6.51 -2.26 -13.15
CA GLU A 182 7.77 -1.90 -13.83
C GLU A 182 8.41 -0.65 -13.24
N VAL A 183 7.59 0.30 -12.77
CA VAL A 183 8.06 1.54 -12.13
C VAL A 183 8.50 1.29 -10.69
N LEU A 184 7.63 0.70 -9.84
CA LEU A 184 7.86 0.61 -8.41
C LEU A 184 8.70 -0.60 -8.00
N ARG A 185 8.60 -1.72 -8.72
CA ARG A 185 9.31 -2.96 -8.41
C ARG A 185 10.58 -3.09 -9.22
N ASN A 186 10.46 -2.99 -10.55
CA ASN A 186 11.57 -3.23 -11.47
C ASN A 186 12.44 -1.99 -11.68
N GLU A 187 12.03 -0.85 -11.14
CA GLU A 187 12.74 0.43 -11.15
C GLU A 187 13.20 0.85 -12.57
N LYS A 188 12.37 0.53 -13.58
CA LYS A 188 12.67 0.93 -14.96
C LYS A 188 12.80 2.45 -15.06
N PRO A 189 13.75 2.93 -15.88
CA PRO A 189 13.94 4.36 -16.07
C PRO A 189 12.66 5.04 -16.56
N VAL A 190 12.30 6.15 -15.90
CA VAL A 190 11.15 6.97 -16.26
C VAL A 190 11.60 8.35 -16.72
N GLY A 191 11.02 8.87 -17.79
CA GLY A 191 11.35 10.17 -18.36
C GLY A 191 11.03 11.34 -17.42
N LYS A 192 11.43 12.56 -17.83
CA LYS A 192 11.20 13.79 -17.05
C LYS A 192 9.76 14.29 -17.11
N LYS A 193 9.01 13.98 -18.19
CA LYS A 193 7.59 14.31 -18.37
C LYS A 193 6.76 13.03 -18.42
N VAL A 194 5.82 12.87 -17.52
CA VAL A 194 5.11 11.60 -17.29
C VAL A 194 3.60 11.82 -17.28
N ALA A 195 2.88 11.00 -18.04
CA ALA A 195 1.43 10.87 -17.99
C ALA A 195 1.04 9.62 -17.23
N ILE A 196 0.25 9.74 -16.16
CA ILE A 196 -0.28 8.62 -15.37
C ILE A 196 -1.75 8.44 -15.71
N ILE A 197 -2.10 7.26 -16.23
CA ILE A 197 -3.46 6.89 -16.62
C ILE A 197 -4.15 6.22 -15.45
N GLY A 198 -5.14 6.90 -14.89
CA GLY A 198 -5.95 6.42 -13.77
C GLY A 198 -5.61 7.10 -12.44
N ALA A 199 -6.58 7.84 -11.90
CA ALA A 199 -6.47 8.60 -10.64
C ALA A 199 -7.13 7.86 -9.46
N GLY A 200 -6.88 6.55 -9.35
CA GLY A 200 -7.15 5.75 -8.15
C GLY A 200 -5.96 5.75 -7.19
N GLY A 201 -6.01 4.94 -6.13
CA GLY A 201 -4.94 4.86 -5.12
C GLY A 201 -3.56 4.63 -5.74
N ILE A 202 -3.41 3.63 -6.62
CA ILE A 202 -2.14 3.34 -7.30
C ILE A 202 -1.64 4.53 -8.13
N GLY A 203 -2.54 5.23 -8.83
CA GLY A 203 -2.14 6.41 -9.63
C GLY A 203 -1.61 7.54 -8.76
N PHE A 204 -2.21 7.79 -7.59
CA PHE A 204 -1.70 8.72 -6.59
C PHE A 204 -0.35 8.30 -6.04
N ASP A 205 -0.20 7.03 -5.66
CA ASP A 205 1.05 6.47 -5.15
C ASP A 205 2.21 6.59 -6.15
N VAL A 206 1.96 6.26 -7.41
CA VAL A 206 2.95 6.40 -8.49
C VAL A 206 3.30 7.88 -8.71
N ALA A 207 2.32 8.79 -8.62
CA ALA A 207 2.57 10.22 -8.76
C ALA A 207 3.43 10.77 -7.61
N GLU A 208 3.15 10.37 -6.37
CA GLU A 208 3.97 10.72 -5.20
C GLU A 208 5.39 10.17 -5.33
N TYR A 209 5.54 8.90 -5.70
CA TYR A 209 6.84 8.27 -5.93
C TYR A 209 7.65 8.98 -7.02
N LEU A 210 7.06 9.28 -8.18
CA LEU A 210 7.75 9.87 -9.32
C LEU A 210 8.09 11.36 -9.13
N THR A 211 7.38 12.07 -8.27
CA THR A 211 7.68 13.48 -7.95
C THR A 211 8.65 13.65 -6.79
N HIS A 212 8.99 12.56 -6.10
CA HIS A 212 9.95 12.56 -5.00
C HIS A 212 11.36 12.20 -5.50
N GLU A 213 12.38 12.70 -4.80
CA GLU A 213 13.79 12.35 -4.98
C GLU A 213 14.50 12.40 -3.62
N GLY A 214 15.36 11.41 -3.37
CA GLY A 214 16.10 11.31 -2.11
C GLY A 214 15.33 10.60 -0.99
N GLU A 215 15.72 10.87 0.24
CA GLU A 215 15.08 10.31 1.43
C GLU A 215 13.69 10.92 1.65
N SER A 216 12.76 10.09 2.11
CA SER A 216 11.40 10.54 2.44
C SER A 216 11.41 11.55 3.59
N ASN A 217 10.77 12.70 3.38
CA ASN A 217 10.63 13.71 4.43
C ASN A 217 9.85 13.18 5.65
N ALA A 218 9.05 12.12 5.49
CA ALA A 218 8.35 11.47 6.60
C ALA A 218 9.30 10.85 7.63
N LEU A 219 10.54 10.55 7.25
CA LEU A 219 11.58 10.01 8.13
C LEU A 219 12.42 11.11 8.82
N ASN A 220 12.22 12.37 8.43
CA ASN A 220 12.96 13.50 8.97
C ASN A 220 12.01 14.61 9.45
N ILE A 221 11.88 14.75 10.79
CA ILE A 221 10.94 15.67 11.42
C ILE A 221 11.14 17.11 10.93
N GLN A 222 12.38 17.59 10.85
CA GLN A 222 12.67 18.96 10.44
C GLN A 222 12.32 19.22 8.98
N ALA A 223 12.64 18.27 8.10
CA ALA A 223 12.29 18.33 6.68
C ALA A 223 10.77 18.32 6.50
N TYR A 224 10.06 17.46 7.24
CA TYR A 224 8.59 17.39 7.22
C TYR A 224 7.94 18.68 7.67
N LEU A 225 8.35 19.24 8.83
CA LEU A 225 7.81 20.48 9.35
C LEU A 225 8.02 21.65 8.37
N LYS A 226 9.21 21.74 7.79
CA LYS A 226 9.55 22.74 6.78
C LYS A 226 8.69 22.61 5.51
N GLU A 227 8.53 21.37 5.01
CA GLU A 227 7.71 21.09 3.82
C GLU A 227 6.26 21.56 4.00
N TRP A 228 5.70 21.35 5.19
CA TRP A 228 4.31 21.67 5.50
C TRP A 228 4.12 23.07 6.11
N GLY A 229 5.18 23.82 6.36
CA GLY A 229 5.11 25.15 6.98
C GLY A 229 4.65 25.10 8.43
N ILE A 230 5.19 24.17 9.20
CA ILE A 230 4.88 24.00 10.62
C ILE A 230 6.06 24.52 11.46
N ASP A 231 5.75 25.32 12.47
CA ASP A 231 6.73 25.84 13.43
C ASP A 231 7.28 24.70 14.31
N PRO A 232 8.59 24.41 14.24
CA PRO A 232 9.21 23.35 15.04
C PRO A 232 9.20 23.63 16.54
N ASN A 233 9.10 24.89 16.95
CA ASN A 233 9.12 25.32 18.34
C ASN A 233 7.72 25.49 18.93
N ASN A 234 6.67 25.46 18.07
CA ASN A 234 5.28 25.70 18.45
C ASN A 234 5.04 27.04 19.19
N GLU A 235 5.75 28.08 18.75
CA GLU A 235 5.67 29.44 19.33
C GLU A 235 4.56 30.28 18.70
N VAL A 236 4.26 30.02 17.42
CA VAL A 236 3.23 30.76 16.70
C VAL A 236 1.85 30.09 16.84
N ARG A 237 0.81 30.89 16.68
CA ARG A 237 -0.58 30.41 16.82
C ARG A 237 -0.89 29.24 15.91
N GLY A 238 -1.34 28.14 16.49
CA GLY A 238 -1.66 26.89 15.78
C GLY A 238 -0.44 26.21 15.17
N GLY A 239 0.79 26.69 15.46
CA GLY A 239 2.03 26.16 14.87
C GLY A 239 2.24 26.51 13.39
N ILE A 240 1.42 27.41 12.81
CA ILE A 240 1.47 27.73 11.37
C ILE A 240 1.35 29.22 11.05
N GLU A 241 0.96 30.08 11.99
CA GLU A 241 0.75 31.51 11.73
C GLU A 241 2.07 32.18 11.30
N GLY A 242 2.05 32.78 10.08
CA GLY A 242 3.23 33.41 9.49
C GLY A 242 4.31 32.47 8.95
N ILE A 243 4.13 31.15 9.04
CA ILE A 243 5.06 30.18 8.51
C ILE A 243 4.66 29.76 7.08
N THR A 244 5.60 29.87 6.15
CA THR A 244 5.37 29.49 4.75
C THR A 244 5.86 28.05 4.50
N ALA A 245 4.99 27.20 3.93
CA ALA A 245 5.36 25.86 3.49
C ALA A 245 6.42 25.93 2.38
N GLN A 246 7.42 25.05 2.46
CA GLN A 246 8.53 24.97 1.51
C GLN A 246 8.63 23.54 0.94
N PRO A 247 7.69 23.14 0.07
CA PRO A 247 7.75 21.81 -0.54
C PRO A 247 8.97 21.69 -1.45
N HIS A 248 9.60 20.52 -1.46
CA HIS A 248 10.68 20.22 -2.38
C HIS A 248 10.19 20.27 -3.83
N PRO A 249 11.00 20.81 -4.76
CA PRO A 249 10.68 20.79 -6.19
C PRO A 249 10.40 19.35 -6.65
N PRO A 250 9.43 19.15 -7.56
CA PRO A 250 9.18 17.81 -8.09
C PRO A 250 10.34 17.33 -8.97
N ALA A 251 10.72 16.08 -8.82
CA ALA A 251 11.77 15.44 -9.62
C ALA A 251 11.37 15.30 -11.10
N ARG A 252 10.07 15.31 -11.39
CA ARG A 252 9.47 15.14 -12.73
C ARG A 252 8.22 16.00 -12.89
N GLU A 253 7.92 16.38 -14.13
CA GLU A 253 6.63 16.94 -14.51
C GLU A 253 5.63 15.80 -14.68
N VAL A 254 4.61 15.75 -13.83
CA VAL A 254 3.63 14.65 -13.79
C VAL A 254 2.23 15.16 -14.10
N PHE A 255 1.54 14.42 -14.98
CA PHE A 255 0.14 14.61 -15.34
C PHE A 255 -0.65 13.38 -14.85
N LEU A 256 -1.51 13.55 -13.86
CA LEU A 256 -2.39 12.50 -13.36
C LEU A 256 -3.76 12.65 -14.01
N MET A 257 -4.23 11.63 -14.71
CA MET A 257 -5.39 11.72 -15.60
C MET A 257 -6.48 10.71 -15.27
N GLN A 258 -7.74 11.12 -15.48
CA GLN A 258 -8.89 10.22 -15.46
C GLN A 258 -9.92 10.58 -16.53
N ARG A 259 -10.67 9.57 -17.00
CA ARG A 259 -11.76 9.75 -17.98
C ARG A 259 -13.01 10.39 -17.37
N SER A 260 -13.30 10.12 -16.10
CA SER A 260 -14.48 10.66 -15.44
C SER A 260 -14.36 12.17 -15.17
N GLU A 261 -15.48 12.87 -15.18
CA GLU A 261 -15.57 14.31 -14.88
C GLU A 261 -15.40 14.65 -13.39
N GLY A 262 -15.58 13.66 -12.53
CA GLY A 262 -15.51 13.82 -11.07
C GLY A 262 -14.13 14.26 -10.57
N LYS A 263 -14.05 14.59 -9.30
CA LYS A 263 -12.80 14.97 -8.62
C LYS A 263 -11.81 13.80 -8.65
N LEU A 264 -10.56 14.05 -9.02
CA LEU A 264 -9.51 13.05 -8.96
C LEU A 264 -9.32 12.57 -7.52
N GLY A 265 -9.14 11.25 -7.36
CA GLY A 265 -9.07 10.64 -6.03
C GLY A 265 -10.38 10.72 -5.24
N GLY A 266 -11.54 10.89 -5.90
CA GLY A 266 -12.85 10.92 -5.22
C GLY A 266 -13.21 9.66 -4.46
N LYS A 267 -12.57 8.52 -4.80
CA LYS A 267 -12.74 7.22 -4.12
C LYS A 267 -11.66 6.93 -3.07
N LEU A 268 -10.70 7.83 -2.86
CA LEU A 268 -9.73 7.72 -1.76
C LEU A 268 -10.43 7.84 -0.41
N GLY A 269 -9.79 7.31 0.64
CA GLY A 269 -10.31 7.38 2.00
C GLY A 269 -10.72 8.80 2.41
N LYS A 270 -11.83 8.91 3.13
CA LYS A 270 -12.39 10.22 3.53
C LYS A 270 -11.38 11.03 4.35
N THR A 271 -10.65 10.35 5.22
CA THR A 271 -9.71 10.97 6.17
C THR A 271 -8.32 11.23 5.60
N THR A 272 -7.90 10.52 4.55
CA THR A 272 -6.55 10.62 3.97
C THR A 272 -6.52 11.19 2.56
N GLY A 273 -7.58 11.06 1.79
CA GLY A 273 -7.60 11.47 0.39
C GLY A 273 -7.36 12.97 0.14
N TRP A 274 -7.65 13.83 1.12
CA TRP A 274 -7.34 15.25 1.02
C TRP A 274 -5.84 15.52 1.15
N ILE A 275 -5.13 14.73 1.99
CA ILE A 275 -3.67 14.83 2.18
C ILE A 275 -2.97 14.47 0.86
N HIS A 276 -3.29 13.31 0.26
CA HIS A 276 -2.72 12.91 -1.03
C HIS A 276 -2.91 13.98 -2.12
N ARG A 277 -4.10 14.60 -2.19
CA ARG A 277 -4.32 15.71 -3.14
C ARG A 277 -3.49 16.95 -2.81
N ALA A 278 -3.32 17.29 -1.54
CA ALA A 278 -2.48 18.41 -1.11
C ALA A 278 -1.01 18.16 -1.47
N THR A 279 -0.50 16.96 -1.18
CA THR A 279 0.86 16.55 -1.54
C THR A 279 1.11 16.70 -3.04
N LEU A 280 0.24 16.13 -3.89
CA LEU A 280 0.41 16.23 -5.33
C LEU A 280 0.28 17.68 -5.85
N LYS A 281 -0.58 18.51 -5.24
CA LYS A 281 -0.70 19.92 -5.55
C LYS A 281 0.60 20.66 -5.20
N ASN A 282 1.19 20.40 -4.03
CA ASN A 282 2.46 20.99 -3.60
C ASN A 282 3.63 20.59 -4.51
N LYS A 283 3.55 19.41 -5.12
CA LYS A 283 4.50 18.91 -6.14
C LYS A 283 4.13 19.34 -7.56
N ASN A 284 3.21 20.29 -7.75
CA ASN A 284 2.78 20.80 -9.05
C ASN A 284 2.26 19.73 -10.03
N VAL A 285 1.74 18.60 -9.53
CA VAL A 285 1.15 17.57 -10.38
C VAL A 285 -0.11 18.12 -11.05
N LYS A 286 -0.16 18.03 -12.38
CA LYS A 286 -1.29 18.47 -13.19
C LYS A 286 -2.38 17.39 -13.15
N MET A 287 -3.48 17.65 -12.44
CA MET A 287 -4.59 16.72 -12.29
C MET A 287 -5.67 17.00 -13.33
N LEU A 288 -5.80 16.12 -14.34
CA LEU A 288 -6.69 16.27 -15.49
C LEU A 288 -7.88 15.31 -15.39
N ARG A 289 -9.09 15.83 -15.58
CA ARG A 289 -10.35 15.07 -15.60
C ARG A 289 -11.01 15.14 -16.97
N ALA A 290 -11.99 14.29 -17.20
CA ALA A 290 -12.72 14.21 -18.47
C ALA A 290 -11.80 14.02 -19.68
N VAL A 291 -10.70 13.27 -19.50
CA VAL A 291 -9.70 13.06 -20.54
C VAL A 291 -10.11 11.89 -21.43
N GLU A 292 -10.22 12.12 -22.72
CA GLU A 292 -10.33 11.08 -23.72
C GLU A 292 -8.93 10.63 -24.13
N TYR A 293 -8.65 9.33 -24.03
CA TYR A 293 -7.37 8.72 -24.40
C TYR A 293 -7.45 8.25 -25.84
N LEU A 294 -6.61 8.79 -26.72
CA LEU A 294 -6.67 8.53 -28.16
C LEU A 294 -5.67 7.45 -28.58
N LYS A 295 -4.38 7.72 -28.47
CA LYS A 295 -3.29 6.81 -28.85
C LYS A 295 -1.97 7.16 -28.17
N ILE A 296 -1.03 6.22 -28.22
CA ILE A 296 0.36 6.40 -27.78
C ILE A 296 1.27 6.04 -28.95
N ASP A 297 2.24 6.90 -29.27
CA ASP A 297 3.22 6.71 -30.32
C ASP A 297 4.56 7.43 -30.02
N ASP A 298 5.43 7.57 -31.02
CA ASP A 298 6.74 8.20 -30.84
C ASP A 298 6.65 9.69 -30.47
N GLU A 299 5.59 10.39 -30.86
CA GLU A 299 5.36 11.78 -30.47
C GLU A 299 4.98 11.89 -28.99
N GLY A 300 4.20 10.92 -28.47
CA GLY A 300 3.78 10.89 -27.06
C GLY A 300 2.41 10.25 -26.84
N PHE A 301 1.74 10.73 -25.78
CA PHE A 301 0.38 10.31 -25.44
C PHE A 301 -0.64 11.35 -25.95
N HIS A 302 -1.39 10.98 -26.97
CA HIS A 302 -2.42 11.83 -27.57
C HIS A 302 -3.71 11.73 -26.77
N ILE A 303 -4.16 12.88 -26.28
CA ILE A 303 -5.38 13.02 -25.49
C ILE A 303 -6.30 14.08 -26.06
N ARG A 304 -7.58 14.05 -25.70
CA ARG A 304 -8.53 15.12 -25.98
C ARG A 304 -9.17 15.60 -24.67
N ILE A 305 -9.18 16.91 -24.47
CA ILE A 305 -9.85 17.59 -23.35
C ILE A 305 -10.64 18.76 -23.91
N ASP A 306 -11.90 18.90 -23.54
CA ASP A 306 -12.80 19.96 -24.02
C ASP A 306 -12.79 20.09 -25.55
N GLY A 307 -12.78 18.97 -26.26
CA GLY A 307 -12.76 18.89 -27.72
C GLY A 307 -11.40 19.22 -28.39
N LYS A 308 -10.38 19.61 -27.62
CA LYS A 308 -9.04 19.93 -28.14
C LYS A 308 -8.08 18.77 -27.97
N THR A 309 -7.44 18.36 -29.05
CA THR A 309 -6.37 17.38 -29.06
C THR A 309 -5.05 17.99 -28.64
N GLN A 310 -4.28 17.28 -27.80
CA GLN A 310 -2.94 17.64 -27.33
C GLN A 310 -2.09 16.39 -27.11
N VAL A 311 -0.76 16.57 -27.10
CA VAL A 311 0.24 15.52 -26.91
C VAL A 311 1.12 15.83 -25.69
#